data_ad686c1bb6f4f603b23dc5709358cb73
#
_entry.id   ad686c1bb6f4f603b23dc5709358cb73
#
_cell.length_a   1.000
_cell.length_b   1.000
_cell.length_c   1.000
_cell.angle_alpha   90.00
_cell.angle_beta   90.00
_cell.angle_gamma   90.00
#
_symmetry.space_group_name_H-M   'P 1'
#
loop_
_entity.id
_entity.type
_entity.pdbx_description
1 polymer ?
#
loop_
_entity_poly.entity_id
_entity_poly.type
_entity_poly.pdbx_seq_one_letter_code
_entity_poly.pdbx_strand_id
1 'polypeptide(L)'
;MKARAGGSAASGGGRPEALAALRAAGGRVDEFTTPPVGHEGPRVPPLAARGRLALTRDELAAWGERFGRAAHAPLVVTLAGDLGAGKTTLAQAICRGYGVTEAVTSPTYALVHQYASPRGPVYHLDLYRLEDPRELENLGWDDVTTAHALVLVEWPERAAGRLPAGHVPIDLEHAEGDAERRVLLAG
;
A
#
# COMPACT_ATOMS: atom_id res chain seq x y z
N MET A 1 47.75 34.95 -12.36
CA MET A 1 46.48 34.69 -13.10
C MET A 1 45.73 33.58 -12.39
N LYS A 2 44.57 33.89 -11.80
CA LYS A 2 43.73 33.00 -11.02
C LYS A 2 42.80 32.23 -11.92
N ALA A 3 42.68 30.92 -11.78
CA ALA A 3 41.53 30.15 -12.26
C ALA A 3 40.90 29.44 -11.08
N ARG A 4 39.66 29.77 -10.81
CA ARG A 4 38.79 29.13 -9.81
C ARG A 4 38.12 27.92 -10.44
N ALA A 5 38.24 26.74 -9.80
CA ALA A 5 37.40 25.60 -10.08
C ALA A 5 36.13 25.69 -9.21
N GLY A 6 34.98 25.82 -9.85
CA GLY A 6 33.67 25.76 -9.21
C GLY A 6 33.26 24.33 -8.98
N GLY A 7 33.03 23.95 -7.73
CA GLY A 7 32.39 22.68 -7.37
C GLY A 7 30.89 22.78 -7.63
N SER A 8 30.37 21.90 -8.48
CA SER A 8 28.94 21.69 -8.66
C SER A 8 28.41 20.75 -7.58
N ALA A 9 27.65 21.30 -6.66
CA ALA A 9 26.87 20.49 -5.72
C ALA A 9 25.65 19.93 -6.48
N ALA A 10 25.56 18.61 -6.58
CA ALA A 10 24.37 17.93 -7.07
C ALA A 10 23.29 18.04 -5.98
N SER A 11 22.30 18.88 -6.23
CA SER A 11 21.11 19.01 -5.39
C SER A 11 20.21 17.80 -5.59
N GLY A 12 19.96 17.06 -4.48
CA GLY A 12 18.95 16.01 -4.41
C GLY A 12 17.54 16.60 -4.49
N GLY A 13 17.01 16.73 -5.71
CA GLY A 13 15.73 17.38 -6.00
C GLY A 13 14.57 16.44 -6.38
N GLY A 14 14.60 15.16 -5.97
CA GLY A 14 13.57 14.22 -6.40
C GLY A 14 12.32 14.07 -5.49
N ARG A 15 12.37 14.57 -4.26
CA ARG A 15 11.29 14.33 -3.27
C ARG A 15 10.09 15.29 -3.37
N PRO A 16 10.22 16.59 -3.62
CA PRO A 16 9.05 17.48 -3.74
C PRO A 16 8.25 17.31 -5.03
N GLU A 17 8.86 16.78 -6.11
CA GLU A 17 8.16 16.58 -7.38
C GLU A 17 7.18 15.40 -7.36
N ALA A 18 7.47 14.32 -6.64
CA ALA A 18 6.57 13.19 -6.50
C ALA A 18 5.29 13.59 -5.75
N LEU A 19 5.41 14.43 -4.71
CA LEU A 19 4.27 14.92 -3.95
C LEU A 19 3.46 15.96 -4.75
N ALA A 20 4.15 16.80 -5.54
CA ALA A 20 3.50 17.76 -6.45
C ALA A 20 2.78 17.02 -7.59
N ALA A 21 3.34 15.94 -8.12
CA ALA A 21 2.69 15.09 -9.11
C ALA A 21 1.47 14.35 -8.52
N LEU A 22 1.54 13.91 -7.27
CA LEU A 22 0.40 13.31 -6.57
C LEU A 22 -0.75 14.31 -6.38
N ARG A 23 -0.43 15.57 -6.06
CA ARG A 23 -1.40 16.67 -5.95
C ARG A 23 -1.91 17.18 -7.30
N ALA A 24 -1.10 17.12 -8.35
CA ALA A 24 -1.48 17.56 -9.69
C ALA A 24 -2.31 16.52 -10.47
N ALA A 25 -2.17 15.23 -10.14
CA ALA A 25 -3.00 14.15 -10.68
C ALA A 25 -4.38 14.07 -9.98
N GLY A 26 -4.52 14.71 -8.81
CA GLY A 26 -5.79 14.89 -8.10
C GLY A 26 -6.62 15.96 -8.78
N GLY A 27 -7.42 15.57 -9.78
CA GLY A 27 -8.52 16.39 -10.26
C GLY A 27 -9.39 16.81 -9.08
N ARG A 28 -9.88 18.05 -9.14
CA ARG A 28 -10.73 18.75 -8.17
C ARG A 28 -11.53 17.85 -7.25
N VAL A 29 -11.30 17.98 -5.96
CA VAL A 29 -12.02 17.29 -4.87
C VAL A 29 -13.43 17.87 -4.63
N ASP A 30 -13.95 18.69 -5.52
CA ASP A 30 -15.06 19.63 -5.20
C ASP A 30 -16.45 19.18 -5.65
N GLU A 31 -16.63 17.97 -6.20
CA GLU A 31 -18.00 17.53 -6.62
C GLU A 31 -18.28 16.04 -6.41
N PHE A 32 -17.97 15.49 -5.25
CA PHE A 32 -18.63 14.27 -4.82
C PHE A 32 -19.54 14.57 -3.64
N THR A 33 -20.81 14.70 -3.92
CA THR A 33 -21.89 14.74 -2.94
C THR A 33 -21.75 13.50 -2.05
N THR A 34 -21.35 13.69 -0.81
CA THR A 34 -21.23 12.66 0.20
C THR A 34 -22.60 12.01 0.42
N PRO A 35 -22.77 10.70 0.19
CA PRO A 35 -23.95 10.02 0.68
C PRO A 35 -23.95 10.04 2.21
N PRO A 36 -25.11 10.04 2.88
CA PRO A 36 -25.20 10.16 4.33
C PRO A 36 -24.39 9.06 5.03
N VAL A 37 -23.47 9.49 5.87
CA VAL A 37 -22.55 8.63 6.65
C VAL A 37 -23.37 7.91 7.71
N GLY A 38 -23.84 6.70 7.37
CA GLY A 38 -24.08 5.69 8.39
C GLY A 38 -22.70 5.21 8.88
N HIS A 39 -22.45 5.25 10.17
CA HIS A 39 -21.24 4.72 10.79
C HIS A 39 -21.19 3.18 10.65
N GLU A 40 -21.03 2.68 9.43
CA GLU A 40 -20.57 1.31 9.22
C GLU A 40 -19.05 1.37 9.17
N GLY A 41 -18.38 0.76 10.14
CA GLY A 41 -16.93 0.61 10.15
C GLY A 41 -16.44 -0.09 8.86
N PRO A 42 -15.12 -0.09 8.57
CA PRO A 42 -14.57 -0.65 7.34
C PRO A 42 -15.11 -2.07 7.13
N ARG A 43 -15.77 -2.29 6.00
CA ARG A 43 -16.31 -3.62 5.65
C ARG A 43 -15.15 -4.52 5.24
N VAL A 44 -14.63 -5.25 6.21
CA VAL A 44 -13.61 -6.28 5.97
C VAL A 44 -14.24 -7.39 5.12
N PRO A 45 -13.61 -7.76 3.98
CA PRO A 45 -14.13 -8.86 3.17
C PRO A 45 -14.24 -10.15 3.98
N PRO A 46 -15.30 -10.97 3.79
CA PRO A 46 -15.46 -12.23 4.51
C PRO A 46 -14.29 -13.21 4.32
N LEU A 47 -13.47 -13.02 3.30
CA LEU A 47 -12.25 -13.80 3.02
C LEU A 47 -11.06 -13.43 3.93
N ALA A 48 -11.14 -12.31 4.65
CA ALA A 48 -10.22 -11.95 5.73
C ALA A 48 -10.69 -12.55 7.08
N ALA A 49 -11.58 -13.54 7.06
CA ALA A 49 -11.94 -14.28 8.26
C ALA A 49 -10.68 -14.82 8.92
N ARG A 50 -10.54 -14.56 10.21
CA ARG A 50 -9.44 -14.98 11.07
C ARG A 50 -9.02 -16.41 10.75
N GLY A 51 -7.76 -16.58 10.37
CA GLY A 51 -7.29 -17.91 10.04
C GLY A 51 -5.84 -17.96 9.60
N ARG A 52 -5.27 -19.15 9.67
CA ARG A 52 -3.94 -19.48 9.19
C ARG A 52 -4.07 -20.36 7.95
N LEU A 53 -3.56 -19.91 6.81
CA LEU A 53 -3.59 -20.65 5.55
C LEU A 53 -2.17 -20.85 5.05
N ALA A 54 -1.79 -22.11 4.77
CA ALA A 54 -0.54 -22.41 4.08
C ALA A 54 -0.80 -22.48 2.57
N LEU A 55 -0.28 -21.51 1.81
CA LEU A 55 -0.59 -21.30 0.40
C LEU A 55 0.67 -21.36 -0.45
N THR A 56 0.59 -21.99 -1.61
CA THR A 56 1.57 -21.84 -2.68
C THR A 56 1.50 -20.40 -3.22
N ARG A 57 2.46 -20.01 -4.05
CA ARG A 57 2.47 -18.68 -4.69
C ARG A 57 1.20 -18.42 -5.50
N ASP A 58 0.74 -19.43 -6.26
CA ASP A 58 -0.45 -19.29 -7.10
C ASP A 58 -1.73 -19.23 -6.26
N GLU A 59 -1.80 -20.02 -5.19
CA GLU A 59 -2.92 -19.97 -4.23
C GLU A 59 -2.97 -18.62 -3.50
N LEU A 60 -1.81 -18.05 -3.12
CA LEU A 60 -1.71 -16.73 -2.53
C LEU A 60 -2.19 -15.64 -3.49
N ALA A 61 -1.78 -15.73 -4.75
CA ALA A 61 -2.25 -14.80 -5.78
C ALA A 61 -3.77 -14.93 -6.01
N ALA A 62 -4.29 -16.14 -6.12
CA ALA A 62 -5.72 -16.39 -6.26
C ALA A 62 -6.52 -15.90 -5.04
N TRP A 63 -5.98 -16.06 -3.83
CA TRP A 63 -6.57 -15.51 -2.61
C TRP A 63 -6.60 -13.99 -2.64
N GLY A 64 -5.47 -13.35 -2.99
CA GLY A 64 -5.36 -11.89 -3.10
C GLY A 64 -6.34 -11.31 -4.12
N GLU A 65 -6.53 -11.95 -5.27
CA GLU A 65 -7.52 -11.51 -6.25
C GLU A 65 -8.96 -11.62 -5.75
N ARG A 66 -9.30 -12.70 -5.04
CA ARG A 66 -10.64 -12.82 -4.42
C ARG A 66 -10.85 -11.75 -3.35
N PHE A 67 -9.82 -11.49 -2.53
CA PHE A 67 -9.86 -10.42 -1.54
C PHE A 67 -10.08 -9.06 -2.22
N GLY A 68 -9.29 -8.74 -3.25
CA GLY A 68 -9.43 -7.49 -3.99
C GLY A 68 -10.83 -7.31 -4.62
N ARG A 69 -11.41 -8.38 -5.17
CA ARG A 69 -12.80 -8.34 -5.69
C ARG A 69 -13.83 -8.03 -4.61
N ALA A 70 -13.63 -8.53 -3.41
CA ALA A 70 -14.54 -8.33 -2.27
C ALA A 70 -14.28 -7.04 -1.48
N ALA A 71 -13.10 -6.44 -1.61
CA ALA A 71 -12.71 -5.22 -0.92
C ALA A 71 -13.56 -4.02 -1.37
N HIS A 72 -13.86 -3.11 -0.46
CA HIS A 72 -14.59 -1.85 -0.74
C HIS A 72 -13.86 -0.69 -0.05
N ALA A 73 -13.65 0.40 -0.77
CA ALA A 73 -13.10 1.62 -0.21
C ALA A 73 -14.13 2.32 0.73
N PRO A 74 -13.68 3.03 1.76
CA PRO A 74 -12.30 3.16 2.18
C PRO A 74 -11.81 1.89 2.93
N LEU A 75 -10.60 1.43 2.61
CA LEU A 75 -10.02 0.26 3.28
C LEU A 75 -8.50 0.39 3.31
N VAL A 76 -7.91 0.28 4.50
CA VAL A 76 -6.46 0.16 4.68
C VAL A 76 -6.12 -1.28 5.02
N VAL A 77 -5.23 -1.88 4.25
CA VAL A 77 -4.72 -3.24 4.45
C VAL A 77 -3.23 -3.17 4.70
N THR A 78 -2.76 -3.80 5.76
CA THR A 78 -1.33 -3.87 6.07
C THR A 78 -0.78 -5.25 5.77
N LEU A 79 0.41 -5.29 5.19
CA LEU A 79 1.09 -6.51 4.77
C LEU A 79 2.42 -6.59 5.53
N ALA A 80 2.45 -7.37 6.60
CA ALA A 80 3.66 -7.62 7.38
C ALA A 80 4.33 -8.94 6.98
N GLY A 81 5.57 -9.12 7.41
CA GLY A 81 6.35 -10.35 7.18
C GLY A 81 7.74 -10.08 6.62
N ASP A 82 8.60 -11.09 6.67
CA ASP A 82 9.99 -11.03 6.27
C ASP A 82 10.23 -10.68 4.79
N LEU A 83 11.45 -10.32 4.46
CA LEU A 83 11.85 -10.12 3.07
C LEU A 83 11.64 -11.43 2.28
N GLY A 84 10.99 -11.32 1.12
CA GLY A 84 10.65 -12.48 0.30
C GLY A 84 9.41 -13.27 0.74
N ALA A 85 8.71 -12.87 1.80
CA ALA A 85 7.49 -13.54 2.27
C ALA A 85 6.31 -13.44 1.28
N GLY A 86 6.38 -12.57 0.26
CA GLY A 86 5.35 -12.46 -0.78
C GLY A 86 4.42 -11.27 -0.65
N LYS A 87 4.75 -10.28 0.18
CA LYS A 87 3.94 -9.06 0.39
C LYS A 87 3.58 -8.37 -0.92
N THR A 88 4.57 -8.05 -1.74
CA THR A 88 4.36 -7.42 -3.04
C THR A 88 3.58 -8.31 -4.01
N THR A 89 3.80 -9.64 -3.99
CA THR A 89 3.00 -10.59 -4.78
C THR A 89 1.53 -10.53 -4.39
N LEU A 90 1.25 -10.46 -3.09
CA LEU A 90 -0.09 -10.34 -2.57
C LEU A 90 -0.71 -8.96 -2.90
N ALA A 91 0.05 -7.87 -2.75
CA ALA A 91 -0.39 -6.52 -3.12
C ALA A 91 -0.78 -6.45 -4.60
N GLN A 92 0.04 -7.00 -5.50
CA GLN A 92 -0.25 -7.11 -6.93
C GLN A 92 -1.56 -7.87 -7.20
N ALA A 93 -1.76 -8.99 -6.52
CA ALA A 93 -2.97 -9.80 -6.68
C ALA A 93 -4.22 -9.06 -6.18
N ILE A 94 -4.13 -8.38 -5.03
CA ILE A 94 -5.22 -7.56 -4.48
C ILE A 94 -5.57 -6.43 -5.46
N CYS A 95 -4.57 -5.72 -5.99
CA CYS A 95 -4.78 -4.67 -6.99
C CYS A 95 -5.50 -5.19 -8.24
N ARG A 96 -5.05 -6.33 -8.81
CA ARG A 96 -5.73 -6.95 -9.95
C ARG A 96 -7.18 -7.28 -9.63
N GLY A 97 -7.44 -7.90 -8.47
CA GLY A 97 -8.80 -8.22 -8.01
C GLY A 97 -9.65 -6.97 -7.80
N TYR A 98 -9.08 -5.86 -7.38
CA TYR A 98 -9.76 -4.58 -7.21
C TYR A 98 -10.07 -3.86 -8.54
N GLY A 99 -9.44 -4.29 -9.64
CA GLY A 99 -9.69 -3.78 -10.99
C GLY A 99 -8.59 -2.86 -11.54
N VAL A 100 -7.40 -2.86 -10.94
CA VAL A 100 -6.22 -2.21 -11.51
C VAL A 100 -5.78 -3.01 -12.74
N THR A 101 -5.64 -2.35 -13.89
CA THR A 101 -5.27 -2.98 -15.18
C THR A 101 -3.83 -2.73 -15.57
N GLU A 102 -3.20 -1.72 -15.00
CA GLU A 102 -1.79 -1.42 -15.22
C GLU A 102 -0.86 -2.34 -14.40
N ALA A 103 0.41 -2.39 -14.79
CA ALA A 103 1.40 -3.21 -14.09
C ALA A 103 1.69 -2.65 -12.70
N VAL A 104 1.34 -3.42 -11.67
CA VAL A 104 1.64 -3.06 -10.28
C VAL A 104 3.05 -3.50 -9.93
N THR A 105 3.89 -2.56 -9.49
CA THR A 105 5.28 -2.80 -9.07
C THR A 105 5.47 -2.41 -7.61
N SER A 106 6.52 -2.96 -6.96
CA SER A 106 6.88 -2.54 -5.61
C SER A 106 7.35 -1.08 -5.60
N PRO A 107 6.81 -0.23 -4.73
CA PRO A 107 7.23 1.16 -4.60
C PRO A 107 8.44 1.35 -3.68
N THR A 108 9.30 0.33 -3.49
CA THR A 108 10.42 0.36 -2.52
C THR A 108 11.32 1.61 -2.64
N TYR A 109 11.45 2.20 -3.82
CA TYR A 109 12.23 3.43 -4.02
C TYR A 109 11.37 4.70 -3.99
N ALA A 110 10.15 4.63 -4.51
CA ALA A 110 9.22 5.76 -4.56
C ALA A 110 8.43 5.93 -3.24
N LEU A 111 8.41 4.89 -2.40
CA LEU A 111 7.65 4.74 -1.16
C LEU A 111 6.12 4.66 -1.38
N VAL A 112 5.57 5.31 -2.39
CA VAL A 112 4.14 5.31 -2.72
C VAL A 112 3.94 5.23 -4.22
N HIS A 113 3.09 4.31 -4.68
CA HIS A 113 2.51 4.31 -6.01
C HIS A 113 0.99 4.48 -5.92
N GLN A 114 0.43 5.22 -6.86
CA GLN A 114 -1.03 5.35 -7.01
C GLN A 114 -1.44 4.70 -8.34
N TYR A 115 -2.50 3.90 -8.29
CA TYR A 115 -3.07 3.22 -9.45
C TYR A 115 -4.54 3.61 -9.62
N ALA A 116 -4.97 3.71 -10.87
CA ALA A 116 -6.37 3.93 -11.19
C ALA A 116 -7.14 2.60 -11.24
N SER A 117 -8.39 2.61 -10.76
CA SER A 117 -9.32 1.52 -11.00
C SER A 117 -10.74 2.06 -11.20
N PRO A 118 -11.64 1.30 -11.84
CA PRO A 118 -13.07 1.68 -11.96
C PRO A 118 -13.78 1.83 -10.60
N ARG A 119 -13.18 1.33 -9.53
CA ARG A 119 -13.73 1.32 -8.16
C ARG A 119 -13.14 2.40 -7.26
N GLY A 120 -12.31 3.27 -7.81
CA GLY A 120 -11.60 4.32 -7.11
C GLY A 120 -10.08 4.10 -7.07
N PRO A 121 -9.32 5.06 -6.51
CA PRO A 121 -7.87 4.99 -6.48
C PRO A 121 -7.39 3.85 -5.56
N VAL A 122 -6.21 3.33 -5.89
CA VAL A 122 -5.46 2.38 -5.06
C VAL A 122 -4.12 3.00 -4.75
N TYR A 123 -3.77 3.09 -3.47
CA TYR A 123 -2.43 3.48 -3.03
C TYR A 123 -1.68 2.24 -2.55
N HIS A 124 -0.46 2.07 -3.04
CA HIS A 124 0.45 1.01 -2.62
C HIS A 124 1.69 1.68 -2.02
N LEU A 125 1.93 1.43 -0.73
CA LEU A 125 3.04 1.95 0.04
C LEU A 125 3.98 0.82 0.43
N ASP A 126 5.28 1.06 0.34
CA ASP A 126 6.33 0.17 0.84
C ASP A 126 7.25 0.98 1.78
N LEU A 127 7.11 0.72 3.08
CA LEU A 127 7.82 1.47 4.11
C LEU A 127 9.18 0.84 4.48
N TYR A 128 9.65 -0.19 3.76
CA TYR A 128 10.91 -0.89 4.06
C TYR A 128 12.09 0.06 4.28
N ARG A 129 12.19 1.10 3.45
CA ARG A 129 13.28 2.09 3.47
C ARG A 129 13.01 3.30 4.37
N LEU A 130 11.89 3.32 5.05
CA LEU A 130 11.58 4.40 5.97
C LEU A 130 12.46 4.26 7.22
N GLU A 131 13.34 5.22 7.44
CA GLU A 131 14.25 5.23 8.59
C GLU A 131 13.66 6.02 9.76
N ASP A 132 12.95 7.11 9.45
CA ASP A 132 12.34 8.00 10.42
C ASP A 132 10.82 8.10 10.19
N PRO A 133 9.99 7.76 11.19
CA PRO A 133 8.54 7.89 11.08
C PRO A 133 8.04 9.28 10.70
N ARG A 134 8.83 10.34 10.93
CA ARG A 134 8.52 11.71 10.50
C ARG A 134 8.50 11.85 8.98
N GLU A 135 9.18 10.97 8.24
CA GLU A 135 9.13 10.97 6.78
C GLU A 135 7.74 10.63 6.23
N LEU A 136 6.86 9.99 7.02
CA LEU A 136 5.47 9.74 6.66
C LEU A 136 4.70 11.04 6.37
N GLU A 137 5.03 12.13 7.06
CA GLU A 137 4.42 13.44 6.80
C GLU A 137 4.74 13.94 5.39
N ASN A 138 5.97 13.69 4.93
CA ASN A 138 6.40 14.05 3.57
C ASN A 138 5.71 13.20 2.49
N LEU A 139 5.19 12.02 2.84
CA LEU A 139 4.45 11.14 1.95
C LEU A 139 2.96 11.49 1.86
N GLY A 140 2.47 12.45 2.65
CA GLY A 140 1.04 12.75 2.76
C GLY A 140 0.28 11.58 3.41
N TRP A 141 0.87 10.95 4.42
CA TRP A 141 0.33 9.77 5.10
C TRP A 141 -1.12 9.93 5.52
N ASP A 142 -1.45 11.05 6.16
CA ASP A 142 -2.79 11.29 6.66
C ASP A 142 -3.79 11.44 5.50
N ASP A 143 -3.40 12.14 4.42
CA ASP A 143 -4.25 12.29 3.22
C ASP A 143 -4.51 10.93 2.56
N VAL A 144 -3.48 10.09 2.43
CA VAL A 144 -3.59 8.76 1.80
C VAL A 144 -4.42 7.81 2.65
N THR A 145 -4.18 7.76 3.96
CA THR A 145 -4.85 6.80 4.86
C THR A 145 -6.29 7.17 5.19
N THR A 146 -6.68 8.43 4.99
CA THR A 146 -8.07 8.90 5.16
C THR A 146 -8.83 9.02 3.83
N ALA A 147 -8.16 8.80 2.69
CA ALA A 147 -8.78 8.85 1.38
C ALA A 147 -9.89 7.80 1.21
N HIS A 148 -10.88 8.10 0.37
CA HIS A 148 -11.84 7.09 -0.08
C HIS A 148 -11.19 6.19 -1.14
N ALA A 149 -10.28 5.33 -0.70
CA ALA A 149 -9.40 4.52 -1.53
C ALA A 149 -9.17 3.12 -0.92
N LEU A 150 -8.64 2.21 -1.72
CA LEU A 150 -7.96 1.03 -1.22
C LEU A 150 -6.48 1.39 -0.98
N VAL A 151 -6.01 1.21 0.25
CA VAL A 151 -4.63 1.51 0.65
C VAL A 151 -3.95 0.22 1.08
N LEU A 152 -2.85 -0.13 0.44
CA LEU A 152 -2.01 -1.29 0.76
C LEU A 152 -0.69 -0.78 1.35
N VAL A 153 -0.30 -1.26 2.52
CA VAL A 153 0.91 -0.82 3.23
C VAL A 153 1.79 -2.03 3.52
N GLU A 154 2.92 -2.15 2.84
CA GLU A 154 3.97 -3.12 3.20
C GLU A 154 4.87 -2.55 4.30
N TRP A 155 5.38 -3.42 5.19
CA TRP A 155 6.22 -3.07 6.35
C TRP A 155 5.54 -2.10 7.33
N PRO A 156 4.32 -2.43 7.79
CA PRO A 156 3.50 -1.54 8.62
C PRO A 156 4.15 -1.18 9.97
N GLU A 157 5.08 -1.99 10.47
CA GLU A 157 5.83 -1.72 11.70
C GLU A 157 6.67 -0.44 11.62
N ARG A 158 7.03 -0.01 10.40
CA ARG A 158 7.73 1.25 10.16
C ARG A 158 6.86 2.48 10.33
N ALA A 159 5.54 2.30 10.37
CA ALA A 159 4.61 3.41 10.62
C ALA A 159 4.55 3.85 12.08
N ALA A 160 5.29 3.19 13.00
CA ALA A 160 5.44 3.57 14.40
C ALA A 160 4.13 3.90 15.12
N GLY A 161 3.10 3.07 14.95
CA GLY A 161 1.79 3.24 15.59
C GLY A 161 0.87 4.28 14.93
N ARG A 162 1.23 4.84 13.78
CA ARG A 162 0.39 5.79 13.03
C ARG A 162 -0.61 5.12 12.08
N LEU A 163 -0.77 3.79 12.16
CA LEU A 163 -1.77 3.08 11.37
C LEU A 163 -3.20 3.47 11.80
N PRO A 164 -4.13 3.65 10.86
CA PRO A 164 -5.52 3.95 11.19
C PRO A 164 -6.16 2.84 12.02
N ALA A 165 -7.00 3.21 12.97
CA ALA A 165 -7.83 2.25 13.69
C ALA A 165 -8.74 1.52 12.68
N GLY A 166 -8.82 0.19 12.76
CA GLY A 166 -9.65 -0.61 11.87
C GLY A 166 -8.99 -0.97 10.52
N HIS A 167 -7.66 -0.77 10.36
CA HIS A 167 -6.95 -1.40 9.24
C HIS A 167 -7.05 -2.93 9.33
N VAL A 168 -6.93 -3.61 8.19
CA VAL A 168 -6.94 -5.07 8.10
C VAL A 168 -5.51 -5.57 8.10
N PRO A 169 -5.02 -6.19 9.18
CA PRO A 169 -3.69 -6.77 9.21
C PRO A 169 -3.65 -8.12 8.48
N ILE A 170 -2.62 -8.29 7.65
CA ILE A 170 -2.27 -9.55 7.01
C ILE A 170 -0.78 -9.78 7.26
N ASP A 171 -0.46 -10.90 7.90
CA ASP A 171 0.90 -11.31 8.13
C ASP A 171 1.26 -12.48 7.18
N LEU A 172 2.46 -12.43 6.60
CA LEU A 172 2.99 -13.46 5.73
C LEU A 172 4.27 -14.04 6.33
N GLU A 173 4.28 -15.35 6.52
CA GLU A 173 5.42 -16.10 7.02
C GLU A 173 5.90 -17.13 6.00
N HIS A 174 7.17 -17.49 6.05
CA HIS A 174 7.67 -18.68 5.36
C HIS A 174 7.12 -19.92 6.05
N ALA A 175 6.59 -20.88 5.28
CA ALA A 175 6.13 -22.13 5.87
C ALA A 175 7.33 -22.98 6.31
N GLU A 176 7.27 -23.52 7.52
CA GLU A 176 8.29 -24.41 8.02
C GLU A 176 8.37 -25.69 7.16
N GLY A 177 9.58 -26.03 6.71
CA GLY A 177 9.81 -27.24 5.92
C GLY A 177 9.31 -27.23 4.48
N ASP A 178 8.72 -26.14 4.01
CA ASP A 178 8.23 -25.99 2.63
C ASP A 178 8.52 -24.57 2.09
N ALA A 179 9.58 -24.45 1.30
CA ALA A 179 9.99 -23.18 0.71
C ALA A 179 9.02 -22.63 -0.34
N GLU A 180 8.15 -23.48 -0.89
CA GLU A 180 7.18 -23.10 -1.93
C GLU A 180 5.89 -22.52 -1.34
N ARG A 181 5.65 -22.70 -0.04
CA ARG A 181 4.46 -22.22 0.63
C ARG A 181 4.72 -20.99 1.51
N ARG A 182 3.70 -20.20 1.66
CA ARG A 182 3.63 -19.07 2.61
C ARG A 182 2.45 -19.29 3.54
N VAL A 183 2.62 -18.90 4.78
CA VAL A 183 1.54 -18.87 5.76
C VAL A 183 0.96 -17.47 5.75
N LEU A 184 -0.32 -17.38 5.46
CA LEU A 184 -1.09 -16.14 5.51
C LEU A 184 -1.92 -16.18 6.79
N LEU A 185 -1.76 -15.15 7.61
CA LEU A 185 -2.53 -14.90 8.83
C LEU A 185 -3.35 -13.63 8.58
N ALA A 186 -4.67 -13.73 8.62
CA ALA A 186 -5.58 -12.58 8.57
C ALA A 186 -6.32 -12.49 9.90
N GLY A 187 -6.22 -11.33 10.56
CA GLY A 187 -6.73 -11.12 11.90
C GLY A 187 -7.80 -10.05 12.04
#